data_e350e417102c2adb568b7a23c3ef4ff1
#
_entry.id   e350e417102c2adb568b7a23c3ef4ff1
#
_cell.length_a   1.000
_cell.length_b   1.000
_cell.length_c   1.000
_cell.angle_alpha   90.00
_cell.angle_beta   90.00
_cell.angle_gamma   90.00
#
_symmetry.space_group_name_H-M   'P 1'
#
loop_
_entity.id
_entity.type
_entity.pdbx_description
1 polymer ?
#
loop_
_entity_poly.entity_id
_entity_poly.type
_entity_poly.pdbx_seq_one_letter_code
_entity_poly.pdbx_strand_id
1 'polypeptide(L)'
;DTALDFRQDIISSILDQNPNVTSHTGNEPPFGYLDWWPNSLWMNTLLPPWDDANVRRAVSLAINRDVIDDVVYEGAQVTTIYPFPLYPGLEKFTNSDAWKALEEQYEPRKYDLEESAALMEGAGFTMNGDGLWEKDGETINATIHGFEGIHSDIVPVLEEMLLQAVFDASINFGSDSYQQMADGAPGLYMFGHGASLADPYAAFELYHGRFSEAIGNTAGSNRFSRYSNPEFDAIVDEMAPLPADDPRFEELAAQAIEIYWR
;
A
#
# COMPACT_ATOMS: atom_id res chain seq x y z
N ASP A 1 20.73 -9.03 22.97
CA ASP A 1 20.89 -8.17 21.80
C ASP A 1 19.79 -8.55 20.81
N THR A 2 19.28 -7.58 20.06
CA THR A 2 18.26 -7.75 19.02
C THR A 2 18.82 -7.27 17.69
N ALA A 3 18.33 -7.83 16.60
CA ALA A 3 18.64 -7.39 15.25
C ALA A 3 17.35 -7.27 14.45
N LEU A 4 17.32 -6.35 13.51
CA LEU A 4 16.18 -6.02 12.65
C LEU A 4 16.62 -6.05 11.19
N ASP A 5 15.63 -6.14 10.29
CA ASP A 5 15.80 -5.99 8.85
C ASP A 5 16.74 -7.02 8.19
N PHE A 6 16.75 -8.23 8.70
CA PHE A 6 17.49 -9.31 8.08
C PHE A 6 16.66 -9.99 7.00
N ARG A 7 17.32 -10.31 5.89
CA ARG A 7 16.76 -11.15 4.83
C ARG A 7 16.62 -12.60 5.32
N GLN A 8 15.70 -13.33 4.70
CA GLN A 8 15.39 -14.73 5.01
C GLN A 8 16.64 -15.62 5.02
N ASP A 9 17.48 -15.54 3.99
CA ASP A 9 18.70 -16.32 3.84
C ASP A 9 19.70 -16.08 4.98
N ILE A 10 19.82 -14.82 5.43
CA ILE A 10 20.67 -14.45 6.57
C ILE A 10 20.10 -15.02 7.86
N ILE A 11 18.77 -14.92 8.08
CA ILE A 11 18.11 -15.46 9.27
C ILE A 11 18.31 -16.98 9.34
N SER A 12 18.05 -17.70 8.25
CA SER A 12 18.25 -19.13 8.15
C SER A 12 19.68 -19.54 8.47
N SER A 13 20.66 -18.82 7.91
CA SER A 13 22.07 -19.04 8.20
C SER A 13 22.44 -18.81 9.68
N ILE A 14 21.85 -17.80 10.32
CA ILE A 14 22.07 -17.51 11.76
C ILE A 14 21.48 -18.64 12.61
N LEU A 15 20.26 -19.07 12.34
CA LEU A 15 19.58 -20.12 13.09
C LEU A 15 20.32 -21.47 12.96
N ASP A 16 20.82 -21.78 11.79
CA ASP A 16 21.63 -23.01 11.55
C ASP A 16 22.95 -23.02 12.31
N GLN A 17 23.58 -21.85 12.43
CA GLN A 17 24.88 -21.73 13.08
C GLN A 17 24.79 -21.59 14.61
N ASN A 18 23.68 -21.09 15.14
CA ASN A 18 23.51 -20.85 16.55
C ASN A 18 22.11 -21.23 17.06
N PRO A 19 21.94 -22.42 17.61
CA PRO A 19 20.64 -22.91 18.09
C PRO A 19 20.10 -22.15 19.32
N ASN A 20 20.86 -21.22 19.89
CA ASN A 20 20.38 -20.36 20.98
C ASN A 20 19.72 -19.06 20.50
N VAL A 21 19.75 -18.79 19.19
CA VAL A 21 19.02 -17.68 18.59
C VAL A 21 17.58 -18.10 18.35
N THR A 22 16.65 -17.21 18.63
CA THR A 22 15.22 -17.42 18.35
C THR A 22 14.61 -16.12 17.80
N SER A 23 13.55 -16.25 17.00
CA SER A 23 12.72 -15.11 16.62
C SER A 23 11.44 -15.03 17.47
N HIS A 24 10.69 -13.95 17.32
CA HIS A 24 9.40 -13.78 18.02
C HIS A 24 8.35 -14.83 17.58
N THR A 25 8.45 -15.32 16.35
CA THR A 25 7.50 -16.29 15.76
C THR A 25 8.04 -17.72 15.76
N GLY A 26 9.22 -17.96 16.30
CA GLY A 26 9.88 -19.28 16.28
C GLY A 26 10.97 -19.35 15.22
N ASN A 27 11.30 -20.58 14.78
CA ASN A 27 12.41 -20.82 13.85
C ASN A 27 11.93 -21.11 12.41
N GLU A 28 10.67 -20.89 12.14
CA GLU A 28 10.05 -21.03 10.82
C GLU A 28 9.49 -19.67 10.34
N PRO A 29 9.39 -19.41 9.03
CA PRO A 29 8.76 -18.21 8.51
C PRO A 29 7.30 -18.04 8.98
N PRO A 30 6.81 -16.81 9.10
CA PRO A 30 7.55 -15.54 9.07
C PRO A 30 8.36 -15.34 10.35
N PHE A 31 9.58 -14.82 10.21
CA PHE A 31 10.44 -14.55 11.37
C PHE A 31 10.17 -13.17 11.99
N GLY A 32 10.39 -13.07 13.32
CA GLY A 32 10.29 -11.77 13.99
C GLY A 32 8.86 -11.35 14.31
N TYR A 33 8.58 -10.07 14.26
CA TYR A 33 7.28 -9.47 14.56
C TYR A 33 6.75 -8.69 13.34
N LEU A 34 5.44 -8.46 13.30
CA LEU A 34 4.85 -7.57 12.31
C LEU A 34 5.28 -6.13 12.60
N ASP A 35 5.88 -5.48 11.61
CA ASP A 35 6.19 -4.07 11.72
C ASP A 35 4.89 -3.25 11.67
N TRP A 36 4.81 -2.17 12.45
CA TRP A 36 3.72 -1.22 12.42
C TRP A 36 3.69 -0.38 11.13
N TRP A 37 4.73 -0.49 10.31
CA TRP A 37 4.98 0.32 9.13
C TRP A 37 5.07 -0.53 7.84
N PRO A 38 3.96 -1.15 7.39
CA PRO A 38 3.96 -2.01 6.21
C PRO A 38 4.32 -1.20 4.96
N ASN A 39 5.11 -1.79 4.09
CA ASN A 39 5.44 -1.22 2.79
C ASN A 39 4.18 -1.05 1.94
N SER A 40 3.98 0.16 1.40
CA SER A 40 2.81 0.54 0.62
C SER A 40 3.21 1.36 -0.60
N LEU A 41 2.49 1.17 -1.70
CA LEU A 41 2.64 1.98 -2.91
C LEU A 41 1.60 3.09 -2.90
N TRP A 42 2.08 4.33 -2.79
CA TRP A 42 1.25 5.53 -2.68
C TRP A 42 1.10 6.24 -4.02
N MET A 43 -0.04 6.87 -4.22
CA MET A 43 -0.37 7.68 -5.37
C MET A 43 -0.86 9.05 -4.91
N ASN A 44 -0.36 10.13 -5.52
CA ASN A 44 -0.83 11.48 -5.24
C ASN A 44 -2.17 11.72 -5.94
N THR A 45 -3.28 11.64 -5.21
CA THR A 45 -4.63 11.73 -5.76
C THR A 45 -5.05 13.12 -6.26
N LEU A 46 -4.17 14.12 -6.15
CA LEU A 46 -4.39 15.44 -6.74
C LEU A 46 -3.75 15.58 -8.13
N LEU A 47 -3.01 14.60 -8.59
CA LEU A 47 -2.34 14.61 -9.88
C LEU A 47 -2.92 13.57 -10.84
N PRO A 48 -3.24 13.97 -12.10
CA PRO A 48 -3.50 12.99 -13.14
C PRO A 48 -2.25 12.11 -13.35
N PRO A 49 -2.44 10.81 -13.63
CA PRO A 49 -3.73 10.12 -13.74
C PRO A 49 -4.22 9.53 -12.42
N TRP A 50 -3.53 9.77 -11.31
CA TRP A 50 -3.77 9.17 -9.99
C TRP A 50 -5.01 9.74 -9.29
N ASP A 51 -5.60 10.82 -9.81
CA ASP A 51 -6.89 11.36 -9.39
C ASP A 51 -8.08 10.46 -9.79
N ASP A 52 -7.92 9.61 -10.81
CA ASP A 52 -8.93 8.61 -11.21
C ASP A 52 -8.80 7.32 -10.39
N ALA A 53 -9.89 6.94 -9.70
CA ALA A 53 -9.94 5.71 -8.92
C ALA A 53 -9.76 4.44 -9.77
N ASN A 54 -10.25 4.43 -11.03
CA ASN A 54 -10.09 3.28 -11.93
C ASN A 54 -8.62 3.07 -12.28
N VAL A 55 -7.85 4.15 -12.47
CA VAL A 55 -6.41 4.04 -12.73
C VAL A 55 -5.67 3.50 -11.51
N ARG A 56 -6.01 3.96 -10.30
CA ARG A 56 -5.43 3.42 -9.06
C ARG A 56 -5.77 1.94 -8.87
N ARG A 57 -7.02 1.56 -9.17
CA ARG A 57 -7.45 0.16 -9.14
C ARG A 57 -6.71 -0.67 -10.19
N ALA A 58 -6.52 -0.17 -11.41
CA ALA A 58 -5.75 -0.84 -12.46
C ALA A 58 -4.32 -1.15 -12.03
N VAL A 59 -3.63 -0.19 -11.38
CA VAL A 59 -2.31 -0.43 -10.79
C VAL A 59 -2.37 -1.52 -9.71
N SER A 60 -3.37 -1.50 -8.84
CA SER A 60 -3.52 -2.54 -7.80
C SER A 60 -3.71 -3.94 -8.38
N LEU A 61 -4.50 -4.07 -9.46
CA LEU A 61 -4.71 -5.33 -10.19
C LEU A 61 -3.47 -5.81 -10.94
N ALA A 62 -2.56 -4.91 -11.28
CA ALA A 62 -1.29 -5.25 -11.93
C ALA A 62 -0.24 -5.82 -10.97
N ILE A 63 -0.45 -5.72 -9.66
CA ILE A 63 0.52 -6.14 -8.64
C ILE A 63 0.14 -7.50 -8.06
N ASN A 64 0.94 -8.53 -8.37
CA ASN A 64 0.81 -9.86 -7.78
C ASN A 64 1.56 -9.93 -6.45
N ARG A 65 0.82 -9.79 -5.36
CA ARG A 65 1.38 -9.74 -4.00
C ARG A 65 1.97 -11.08 -3.54
N ASP A 66 1.46 -12.20 -4.06
CA ASP A 66 1.98 -13.53 -3.74
C ASP A 66 3.36 -13.74 -4.37
N VAL A 67 3.55 -13.27 -5.62
CA VAL A 67 4.87 -13.30 -6.28
C VAL A 67 5.87 -12.39 -5.55
N ILE A 68 5.44 -11.26 -5.02
CA ILE A 68 6.33 -10.40 -4.22
C ILE A 68 6.79 -11.14 -2.96
N ASP A 69 5.87 -11.77 -2.23
CA ASP A 69 6.23 -12.54 -1.04
C ASP A 69 7.20 -13.69 -1.37
N ASP A 70 6.90 -14.47 -2.41
CA ASP A 70 7.73 -15.59 -2.83
C ASP A 70 9.12 -15.17 -3.33
N VAL A 71 9.19 -14.11 -4.17
CA VAL A 71 10.44 -13.73 -4.87
C VAL A 71 11.31 -12.81 -4.03
N VAL A 72 10.69 -11.85 -3.32
CA VAL A 72 11.45 -10.85 -2.54
C VAL A 72 11.72 -11.35 -1.13
N TYR A 73 10.76 -12.05 -0.53
CA TYR A 73 10.77 -12.38 0.89
C TYR A 73 10.81 -13.89 1.19
N GLU A 74 10.85 -14.75 0.15
CA GLU A 74 10.92 -16.22 0.30
C GLU A 74 9.83 -16.80 1.21
N GLY A 75 8.60 -16.21 1.17
CA GLY A 75 7.49 -16.58 2.02
C GLY A 75 7.59 -16.12 3.48
N ALA A 76 8.54 -15.24 3.79
CA ALA A 76 8.81 -14.80 5.17
C ALA A 76 8.01 -13.57 5.61
N GLN A 77 7.14 -13.02 4.75
CA GLN A 77 6.37 -11.82 5.05
C GLN A 77 4.89 -12.09 5.24
N VAL A 78 4.20 -11.14 5.83
CA VAL A 78 2.75 -11.15 5.96
C VAL A 78 2.17 -10.04 5.10
N THR A 79 1.58 -10.43 3.98
CA THR A 79 0.90 -9.49 3.08
C THR A 79 -0.40 -9.01 3.69
N THR A 80 -0.64 -7.70 3.67
CA THR A 80 -1.92 -7.11 4.08
C THR A 80 -2.59 -6.38 2.92
N ILE A 81 -3.92 -6.38 2.93
CA ILE A 81 -4.78 -5.60 2.03
C ILE A 81 -5.37 -4.37 2.74
N TYR A 82 -5.04 -4.21 3.99
CA TYR A 82 -5.54 -3.14 4.87
C TYR A 82 -4.48 -2.03 5.00
N PRO A 83 -4.89 -0.79 5.36
CA PRO A 83 -3.96 0.29 5.64
C PRO A 83 -3.27 0.15 7.01
N PHE A 84 -3.08 -1.08 7.49
CA PHE A 84 -2.44 -1.41 8.76
C PHE A 84 -1.94 -2.86 8.75
N PRO A 85 -0.98 -3.20 9.62
CA PRO A 85 -0.54 -4.58 9.83
C PRO A 85 -1.63 -5.40 10.54
N LEU A 86 -1.58 -6.73 10.37
CA LEU A 86 -2.54 -7.66 10.99
C LEU A 86 -2.17 -7.97 12.45
N TYR A 87 -2.24 -6.96 13.31
CA TYR A 87 -2.06 -7.16 14.75
C TYR A 87 -3.28 -7.83 15.40
N PRO A 88 -3.07 -8.62 16.48
CA PRO A 88 -4.18 -9.29 17.17
C PRO A 88 -5.33 -8.38 17.61
N GLY A 89 -5.05 -7.12 17.98
CA GLY A 89 -6.07 -6.15 18.33
C GLY A 89 -7.00 -5.75 17.17
N LEU A 90 -6.54 -5.92 15.93
CA LEU A 90 -7.29 -5.60 14.70
C LEU A 90 -8.09 -6.78 14.15
N GLU A 91 -7.83 -8.01 14.62
CA GLU A 91 -8.47 -9.23 14.12
C GLU A 91 -9.99 -9.21 14.30
N LYS A 92 -10.51 -8.56 15.32
CA LYS A 92 -11.97 -8.43 15.53
C LYS A 92 -12.66 -7.69 14.38
N PHE A 93 -11.98 -6.75 13.73
CA PHE A 93 -12.48 -6.04 12.56
C PHE A 93 -12.27 -6.88 11.30
N THR A 94 -11.03 -7.29 11.01
CA THR A 94 -10.67 -8.01 9.79
C THR A 94 -11.33 -9.39 9.68
N ASN A 95 -11.71 -10.00 10.82
CA ASN A 95 -12.44 -11.27 10.86
C ASN A 95 -13.96 -11.12 10.98
N SER A 96 -14.49 -9.89 11.05
CA SER A 96 -15.95 -9.68 11.11
C SER A 96 -16.63 -10.07 9.79
N ASP A 97 -17.90 -10.49 9.88
CA ASP A 97 -18.68 -10.87 8.68
C ASP A 97 -18.84 -9.68 7.72
N ALA A 98 -18.95 -8.45 8.26
CA ALA A 98 -19.07 -7.24 7.45
C ALA A 98 -17.81 -6.99 6.61
N TRP A 99 -16.63 -7.08 7.18
CA TRP A 99 -15.38 -6.87 6.46
C TRP A 99 -15.09 -7.99 5.47
N LYS A 100 -15.38 -9.23 5.80
CA LYS A 100 -15.26 -10.38 4.88
C LYS A 100 -16.18 -10.26 3.67
N ALA A 101 -17.41 -9.78 3.87
CA ALA A 101 -18.32 -9.53 2.76
C ALA A 101 -17.81 -8.41 1.84
N LEU A 102 -17.22 -7.35 2.38
CA LEU A 102 -16.59 -6.30 1.60
C LEU A 102 -15.33 -6.79 0.87
N GLU A 103 -14.51 -7.62 1.52
CA GLU A 103 -13.34 -8.24 0.89
C GLU A 103 -13.74 -9.12 -0.29
N GLU A 104 -14.81 -9.91 -0.16
CA GLU A 104 -15.37 -10.70 -1.25
C GLU A 104 -15.94 -9.82 -2.38
N GLN A 105 -16.57 -8.70 -2.03
CA GLN A 105 -17.16 -7.77 -3.01
C GLN A 105 -16.10 -7.00 -3.81
N TYR A 106 -15.05 -6.50 -3.14
CA TYR A 106 -14.06 -5.62 -3.75
C TYR A 106 -12.79 -6.34 -4.21
N GLU A 107 -12.58 -7.58 -3.80
CA GLU A 107 -11.43 -8.41 -4.14
C GLU A 107 -10.08 -7.64 -4.10
N PRO A 108 -9.73 -6.97 -2.96
CA PRO A 108 -8.59 -6.03 -2.90
C PRO A 108 -7.23 -6.71 -3.15
N ARG A 109 -7.15 -8.04 -3.03
CA ARG A 109 -5.95 -8.85 -3.29
C ARG A 109 -5.85 -9.35 -4.74
N LYS A 110 -6.89 -9.14 -5.55
CA LYS A 110 -6.97 -9.68 -6.91
C LYS A 110 -5.79 -9.20 -7.76
N TYR A 111 -5.20 -10.14 -8.49
CA TYR A 111 -4.27 -9.89 -9.59
C TYR A 111 -4.95 -10.26 -10.89
N ASP A 112 -5.10 -9.29 -11.81
CA ASP A 112 -5.83 -9.49 -13.06
C ASP A 112 -5.40 -8.41 -14.08
N LEU A 113 -4.52 -8.78 -15.01
CA LEU A 113 -4.04 -7.85 -16.04
C LEU A 113 -5.09 -7.51 -17.08
N GLU A 114 -6.07 -8.40 -17.34
CA GLU A 114 -7.14 -8.12 -18.30
C GLU A 114 -8.10 -7.08 -17.71
N GLU A 115 -8.48 -7.23 -16.44
CA GLU A 115 -9.31 -6.23 -15.76
C GLU A 115 -8.56 -4.91 -15.59
N SER A 116 -7.25 -4.96 -15.26
CA SER A 116 -6.40 -3.76 -15.22
C SER A 116 -6.46 -2.99 -16.55
N ALA A 117 -6.26 -3.68 -17.67
CA ALA A 117 -6.34 -3.08 -18.99
C ALA A 117 -7.74 -2.52 -19.30
N ALA A 118 -8.81 -3.25 -18.97
CA ALA A 118 -10.17 -2.79 -19.17
C ALA A 118 -10.49 -1.51 -18.38
N LEU A 119 -9.98 -1.37 -17.15
CA LEU A 119 -10.11 -0.14 -16.36
C LEU A 119 -9.36 1.03 -16.98
N MET A 120 -8.15 0.80 -17.51
CA MET A 120 -7.37 1.82 -18.22
C MET A 120 -8.10 2.32 -19.47
N GLU A 121 -8.61 1.39 -20.30
CA GLU A 121 -9.42 1.74 -21.48
C GLU A 121 -10.71 2.50 -21.07
N GLY A 122 -11.39 2.05 -20.02
CA GLY A 122 -12.56 2.71 -19.45
C GLY A 122 -12.29 4.14 -18.95
N ALA A 123 -11.07 4.40 -18.45
CA ALA A 123 -10.59 5.71 -18.05
C ALA A 123 -10.14 6.59 -19.24
N GLY A 124 -10.22 6.06 -20.48
CA GLY A 124 -9.91 6.77 -21.72
C GLY A 124 -8.44 6.72 -22.15
N PHE A 125 -7.67 5.78 -21.60
CA PHE A 125 -6.31 5.51 -22.06
C PHE A 125 -6.29 4.58 -23.26
N THR A 126 -5.29 4.73 -24.10
CA THR A 126 -5.02 3.88 -25.28
C THR A 126 -3.54 3.53 -25.33
N MET A 127 -3.18 2.51 -26.11
CA MET A 127 -1.78 2.19 -26.35
C MET A 127 -1.16 3.19 -27.32
N ASN A 128 -0.01 3.74 -26.98
CA ASN A 128 0.81 4.53 -27.89
C ASN A 128 1.62 3.65 -28.86
N GLY A 129 2.48 4.26 -29.69
CA GLY A 129 3.31 3.55 -30.68
C GLY A 129 4.35 2.61 -30.05
N ASP A 130 4.71 2.81 -28.81
CA ASP A 130 5.65 1.98 -28.04
C ASP A 130 4.96 0.92 -27.21
N GLY A 131 3.61 0.86 -27.25
CA GLY A 131 2.79 -0.11 -26.52
C GLY A 131 2.59 0.26 -25.04
N LEU A 132 2.68 1.53 -24.68
CA LEU A 132 2.47 2.03 -23.32
C LEU A 132 1.15 2.79 -23.20
N TRP A 133 0.57 2.85 -22.00
CA TRP A 133 -0.64 3.62 -21.73
C TRP A 133 -0.43 5.13 -21.94
N GLU A 134 -1.27 5.71 -22.80
CA GLU A 134 -1.26 7.13 -23.15
C GLU A 134 -2.69 7.70 -23.13
N LYS A 135 -2.83 8.95 -22.69
CA LYS A 135 -4.05 9.74 -22.81
C LYS A 135 -3.69 11.18 -23.18
N ASP A 136 -4.40 11.75 -24.16
CA ASP A 136 -4.20 13.12 -24.66
C ASP A 136 -2.74 13.41 -25.15
N GLY A 137 -2.03 12.38 -25.61
CA GLY A 137 -0.65 12.46 -26.09
C GLY A 137 0.41 12.40 -24.98
N GLU A 138 0.00 12.11 -23.74
CA GLU A 138 0.93 11.97 -22.62
C GLU A 138 0.94 10.53 -22.11
N THR A 139 2.13 9.91 -22.04
CA THR A 139 2.35 8.61 -21.43
C THR A 139 2.32 8.73 -19.91
N ILE A 140 1.77 7.73 -19.23
CA ILE A 140 1.71 7.71 -17.77
C ILE A 140 3.12 7.57 -17.20
N ASN A 141 3.55 8.54 -16.41
CA ASN A 141 4.77 8.43 -15.63
C ASN A 141 4.51 7.58 -14.37
N ALA A 142 4.95 6.31 -14.40
CA ALA A 142 4.89 5.39 -13.27
C ALA A 142 6.27 5.21 -12.59
N THR A 143 7.12 6.24 -12.57
CA THR A 143 8.38 6.23 -11.83
C THR A 143 8.12 5.96 -10.34
N ILE A 144 8.73 4.91 -9.79
CA ILE A 144 8.60 4.54 -8.39
C ILE A 144 9.71 5.22 -7.60
N HIS A 145 9.35 6.19 -6.78
CA HIS A 145 10.26 6.82 -5.82
C HIS A 145 10.37 5.94 -4.58
N GLY A 146 11.58 5.63 -4.18
CA GLY A 146 11.86 4.77 -3.01
C GLY A 146 13.20 5.09 -2.36
N PHE A 147 13.62 4.27 -1.42
CA PHE A 147 14.91 4.41 -0.71
C PHE A 147 15.83 3.26 -1.08
N GLU A 148 17.05 3.60 -1.47
CA GLU A 148 18.10 2.61 -1.62
C GLU A 148 18.34 1.89 -0.28
N GLY A 149 18.54 0.59 -0.33
CA GLY A 149 18.66 -0.28 0.84
C GLY A 149 17.32 -0.86 1.27
N ILE A 150 16.41 -0.05 1.80
CA ILE A 150 15.11 -0.53 2.34
C ILE A 150 14.21 -1.09 1.25
N HIS A 151 14.15 -0.44 0.08
CA HIS A 151 13.24 -0.83 -1.00
C HIS A 151 13.97 -1.47 -2.20
N SER A 152 15.28 -1.75 -2.08
CA SER A 152 16.09 -2.24 -3.21
C SER A 152 15.68 -3.62 -3.71
N ASP A 153 15.02 -4.42 -2.89
CA ASP A 153 14.58 -5.76 -3.30
C ASP A 153 13.14 -5.75 -3.86
N ILE A 154 12.24 -4.93 -3.31
CA ILE A 154 10.83 -4.93 -3.72
C ILE A 154 10.54 -4.03 -4.93
N VAL A 155 11.17 -2.85 -5.03
CA VAL A 155 10.83 -1.88 -6.09
C VAL A 155 11.17 -2.39 -7.48
N PRO A 156 12.28 -3.12 -7.75
CA PRO A 156 12.53 -3.73 -9.06
C PRO A 156 11.46 -4.75 -9.49
N VAL A 157 10.88 -5.49 -8.53
CA VAL A 157 9.80 -6.44 -8.82
C VAL A 157 8.50 -5.69 -9.15
N LEU A 158 8.21 -4.60 -8.45
CA LEU A 158 7.07 -3.73 -8.76
C LEU A 158 7.23 -3.07 -10.13
N GLU A 159 8.43 -2.56 -10.47
CA GLU A 159 8.71 -2.00 -11.79
C GLU A 159 8.42 -3.02 -12.90
N GLU A 160 8.93 -4.24 -12.77
CA GLU A 160 8.69 -5.31 -13.76
C GLU A 160 7.20 -5.63 -13.91
N MET A 161 6.44 -5.72 -12.80
CA MET A 161 5.00 -5.95 -12.84
C MET A 161 4.25 -4.81 -13.55
N LEU A 162 4.62 -3.56 -13.30
CA LEU A 162 4.02 -2.41 -13.96
C LEU A 162 4.38 -2.34 -15.44
N LEU A 163 5.62 -2.68 -15.82
CA LEU A 163 6.03 -2.81 -17.23
C LEU A 163 5.24 -3.92 -17.95
N GLN A 164 4.97 -5.06 -17.29
CA GLN A 164 4.12 -6.12 -17.84
C GLN A 164 2.66 -5.64 -18.05
N ALA A 165 2.18 -4.75 -17.19
CA ALA A 165 0.89 -4.09 -17.32
C ALA A 165 0.92 -2.84 -18.23
N VAL A 166 2.03 -2.67 -18.98
CA VAL A 166 2.30 -1.63 -19.97
C VAL A 166 2.23 -0.19 -19.47
N PHE A 167 2.53 0.02 -18.17
CA PHE A 167 2.84 1.33 -17.63
C PHE A 167 4.29 1.70 -17.93
N ASP A 168 4.59 2.97 -18.14
CA ASP A 168 5.96 3.49 -18.27
C ASP A 168 6.62 3.58 -16.89
N ALA A 169 7.03 2.43 -16.37
CA ALA A 169 7.60 2.29 -15.05
C ALA A 169 9.12 2.47 -15.06
N SER A 170 9.65 3.09 -14.02
CA SER A 170 11.08 3.26 -13.76
C SER A 170 11.34 3.43 -12.27
N ILE A 171 12.61 3.36 -11.86
CA ILE A 171 13.00 3.45 -10.45
C ILE A 171 13.73 4.75 -10.17
N ASN A 172 13.38 5.41 -9.06
CA ASN A 172 14.14 6.53 -8.53
C ASN A 172 14.51 6.30 -7.05
N PHE A 173 15.79 6.01 -6.81
CA PHE A 173 16.41 5.91 -5.51
C PHE A 173 17.33 7.10 -5.20
N GLY A 174 17.01 8.27 -5.76
CA GLY A 174 17.76 9.49 -5.50
C GLY A 174 17.76 9.85 -4.00
N SER A 175 18.80 10.52 -3.55
CA SER A 175 18.92 11.00 -2.15
C SER A 175 17.82 12.01 -1.76
N ASP A 176 17.12 12.57 -2.72
CA ASP A 176 16.02 13.50 -2.57
C ASP A 176 14.63 12.86 -2.75
N SER A 177 14.55 11.52 -2.90
CA SER A 177 13.29 10.80 -3.12
C SER A 177 12.23 11.12 -2.07
N TYR A 178 12.62 11.19 -0.79
CA TYR A 178 11.69 11.58 0.28
C TYR A 178 11.11 12.97 0.05
N GLN A 179 11.95 13.94 -0.31
CA GLN A 179 11.49 15.31 -0.57
C GLN A 179 10.58 15.36 -1.80
N GLN A 180 10.90 14.59 -2.84
CA GLN A 180 10.05 14.49 -4.03
C GLN A 180 8.67 13.92 -3.70
N MET A 181 8.57 12.85 -2.89
CA MET A 181 7.29 12.33 -2.40
C MET A 181 6.53 13.38 -1.59
N ALA A 182 7.22 14.05 -0.67
CA ALA A 182 6.63 15.06 0.22
C ALA A 182 6.13 16.28 -0.56
N ASP A 183 6.83 16.69 -1.61
CA ASP A 183 6.44 17.82 -2.47
C ASP A 183 5.41 17.44 -3.55
N GLY A 184 5.12 16.13 -3.68
CA GLY A 184 4.11 15.60 -4.59
C GLY A 184 4.59 15.51 -6.03
N ALA A 185 5.84 15.12 -6.26
CA ALA A 185 6.38 14.86 -7.58
C ALA A 185 5.53 13.83 -8.37
N PRO A 186 5.50 13.89 -9.71
CA PRO A 186 4.84 12.87 -10.52
C PRO A 186 5.45 11.48 -10.27
N GLY A 187 4.61 10.44 -10.33
CA GLY A 187 5.02 9.04 -10.16
C GLY A 187 4.29 8.34 -9.01
N LEU A 188 4.87 7.25 -8.57
CA LEU A 188 4.42 6.40 -7.49
C LEU A 188 5.42 6.48 -6.33
N TYR A 189 4.96 6.30 -5.10
CA TYR A 189 5.82 6.44 -3.94
C TYR A 189 5.83 5.15 -3.13
N MET A 190 7.00 4.51 -3.03
CA MET A 190 7.19 3.37 -2.14
C MET A 190 7.56 3.88 -0.74
N PHE A 191 6.63 3.72 0.19
CA PHE A 191 6.81 4.21 1.55
C PHE A 191 6.01 3.35 2.54
N GLY A 192 6.36 3.40 3.82
CA GLY A 192 5.62 2.69 4.84
C GLY A 192 4.30 3.37 5.20
N HIS A 193 3.44 2.61 5.78
CA HIS A 193 2.15 3.06 6.29
C HIS A 193 1.90 2.43 7.64
N GLY A 194 1.65 3.21 8.64
CA GLY A 194 1.36 2.66 9.96
C GLY A 194 0.56 3.64 10.78
N ALA A 195 -0.06 3.20 11.81
CA ALA A 195 -0.61 3.96 12.91
C ALA A 195 -1.49 3.09 13.82
N SER A 196 -2.19 2.09 13.29
CA SER A 196 -3.16 1.28 14.05
C SER A 196 -2.53 0.04 14.67
N LEU A 197 -2.79 -0.17 15.97
CA LEU A 197 -2.32 -1.34 16.71
C LEU A 197 -3.48 -2.16 17.31
N ALA A 198 -4.52 -1.50 17.79
CA ALA A 198 -5.64 -2.12 18.50
C ALA A 198 -7.01 -1.90 17.83
N ASP A 199 -7.12 -0.85 17.03
CA ASP A 199 -8.28 -0.49 16.23
C ASP A 199 -7.85 0.24 14.96
N PRO A 200 -8.71 0.35 13.92
CA PRO A 200 -8.33 0.91 12.62
C PRO A 200 -8.34 2.45 12.55
N TYR A 201 -8.80 3.16 13.59
CA TYR A 201 -9.03 4.61 13.53
C TYR A 201 -7.78 5.39 13.11
N ALA A 202 -6.65 5.14 13.78
CA ALA A 202 -5.43 5.91 13.53
C ALA A 202 -4.90 5.75 12.09
N ALA A 203 -5.10 4.58 11.48
CA ALA A 203 -4.75 4.35 10.07
C ALA A 203 -5.71 5.08 9.13
N PHE A 204 -7.00 5.07 9.40
CA PHE A 204 -7.97 5.84 8.60
C PHE A 204 -7.75 7.35 8.74
N GLU A 205 -7.40 7.83 9.93
CA GLU A 205 -7.10 9.25 10.17
C GLU A 205 -5.98 9.77 9.25
N LEU A 206 -5.02 8.94 8.85
CA LEU A 206 -3.95 9.35 7.91
C LEU A 206 -4.48 9.80 6.55
N TYR A 207 -5.64 9.30 6.13
CA TYR A 207 -6.29 9.65 4.86
C TYR A 207 -7.32 10.78 4.99
N HIS A 208 -7.54 11.33 6.19
CA HIS A 208 -8.49 12.42 6.39
C HIS A 208 -8.06 13.67 5.63
N GLY A 209 -9.00 14.29 4.91
CA GLY A 209 -8.76 15.45 4.04
C GLY A 209 -8.14 16.66 4.74
N ARG A 210 -8.28 16.80 6.09
CA ARG A 210 -7.60 17.84 6.87
C ARG A 210 -6.07 17.79 6.77
N PHE A 211 -5.51 16.67 6.35
CA PHE A 211 -4.07 16.48 6.14
C PHE A 211 -3.67 16.51 4.67
N SER A 212 -4.62 16.68 3.77
CA SER A 212 -4.35 16.83 2.35
C SER A 212 -3.73 18.20 2.09
N GLU A 213 -2.52 18.21 1.57
CA GLU A 213 -1.80 19.41 1.21
C GLU A 213 -1.99 19.73 -0.28
N ALA A 214 -2.17 21.01 -0.61
CA ALA A 214 -2.23 21.45 -2.01
C ALA A 214 -0.91 21.15 -2.74
N ILE A 215 -0.98 21.02 -4.07
CA ILE A 215 0.21 20.89 -4.91
C ILE A 215 1.13 22.11 -4.67
N GLY A 216 2.42 21.83 -4.48
CA GLY A 216 3.43 22.84 -4.15
C GLY A 216 3.69 23.03 -2.65
N ASN A 217 2.85 22.46 -1.78
CA ASN A 217 3.13 22.39 -0.36
C ASN A 217 3.75 21.01 -0.01
N THR A 218 4.61 20.99 0.99
CA THR A 218 5.21 19.75 1.48
C THR A 218 4.21 18.99 2.37
N ALA A 219 3.86 17.78 1.98
CA ALA A 219 3.00 16.91 2.79
C ALA A 219 3.77 16.34 3.99
N GLY A 220 3.04 16.11 5.09
CA GLY A 220 3.60 15.40 6.24
C GLY A 220 3.89 13.93 5.92
N SER A 221 4.76 13.31 6.71
CA SER A 221 5.07 11.87 6.61
C SER A 221 3.77 11.03 6.70
N ASN A 222 3.71 9.95 5.92
CA ASN A 222 2.54 9.06 5.82
C ASN A 222 1.25 9.75 5.29
N ARG A 223 1.38 10.87 4.54
CA ARG A 223 0.25 11.63 3.98
C ARG A 223 0.47 11.99 2.51
N PHE A 224 1.32 11.24 1.84
CA PHE A 224 1.73 11.52 0.46
C PHE A 224 0.62 11.31 -0.57
N SER A 225 -0.44 10.55 -0.23
CA SER A 225 -1.60 10.39 -1.11
C SER A 225 -2.37 11.68 -1.36
N ARG A 226 -2.28 12.66 -0.44
CA ARG A 226 -3.06 13.91 -0.48
C ARG A 226 -4.56 13.66 -0.67
N TYR A 227 -5.02 12.49 -0.22
CA TYR A 227 -6.40 12.06 -0.36
C TYR A 227 -7.34 13.02 0.39
N SER A 228 -8.49 13.28 -0.20
CA SER A 228 -9.55 14.06 0.42
C SER A 228 -10.89 13.57 -0.10
N ASN A 229 -11.73 13.09 0.79
CA ASN A 229 -13.08 12.65 0.49
C ASN A 229 -14.01 13.04 1.65
N PRO A 230 -14.95 13.97 1.47
CA PRO A 230 -15.83 14.44 2.53
C PRO A 230 -16.69 13.35 3.16
N GLU A 231 -17.05 12.29 2.42
CA GLU A 231 -17.78 11.13 2.95
C GLU A 231 -16.89 10.34 3.93
N PHE A 232 -15.65 10.08 3.53
CA PHE A 232 -14.67 9.41 4.38
C PHE A 232 -14.33 10.24 5.62
N ASP A 233 -14.10 11.54 5.44
CA ASP A 233 -13.78 12.47 6.52
C ASP A 233 -14.87 12.48 7.60
N ALA A 234 -16.16 12.52 7.18
CA ALA A 234 -17.28 12.50 8.11
C ALA A 234 -17.35 11.19 8.92
N ILE A 235 -17.03 10.05 8.30
CA ILE A 235 -16.97 8.74 8.97
C ILE A 235 -15.85 8.75 10.02
N VAL A 236 -14.66 9.21 9.65
CA VAL A 236 -13.50 9.26 10.56
C VAL A 236 -13.75 10.23 11.72
N ASP A 237 -14.37 11.38 11.47
CA ASP A 237 -14.73 12.34 12.52
C ASP A 237 -15.77 11.77 13.50
N GLU A 238 -16.75 11.00 13.00
CA GLU A 238 -17.73 10.33 13.88
C GLU A 238 -17.09 9.20 14.70
N MET A 239 -16.08 8.50 14.15
CA MET A 239 -15.34 7.46 14.88
C MET A 239 -14.52 8.02 16.05
N ALA A 240 -13.95 9.22 15.88
CA ALA A 240 -12.97 9.79 16.80
C ALA A 240 -13.35 9.79 18.29
N PRO A 241 -14.59 10.12 18.70
CA PRO A 241 -15.00 10.11 20.10
C PRO A 241 -15.46 8.75 20.62
N LEU A 242 -15.59 7.74 19.76
CA LEU A 242 -16.18 6.45 20.12
C LEU A 242 -15.12 5.48 20.66
N PRO A 243 -15.45 4.69 21.70
CA PRO A 243 -14.62 3.55 22.08
C PRO A 243 -14.60 2.49 20.97
N ALA A 244 -13.47 1.79 20.81
CA ALA A 244 -13.30 0.78 19.77
C ALA A 244 -14.22 -0.47 19.93
N ASP A 245 -14.88 -0.64 21.08
CA ASP A 245 -15.87 -1.68 21.37
C ASP A 245 -17.31 -1.20 21.22
N ASP A 246 -17.53 0.04 20.82
CA ASP A 246 -18.86 0.55 20.49
C ASP A 246 -19.34 -0.06 19.15
N PRO A 247 -20.56 -0.64 19.08
CA PRO A 247 -21.10 -1.17 17.83
C PRO A 247 -21.12 -0.14 16.69
N ARG A 248 -21.31 1.14 16.99
CA ARG A 248 -21.28 2.20 15.99
C ARG A 248 -19.88 2.42 15.42
N PHE A 249 -18.84 2.27 16.24
CA PHE A 249 -17.45 2.32 15.78
C PHE A 249 -17.17 1.20 14.77
N GLU A 250 -17.65 -0.02 15.02
CA GLU A 250 -17.48 -1.16 14.10
C GLU A 250 -18.21 -0.94 12.78
N GLU A 251 -19.42 -0.37 12.79
CA GLU A 251 -20.16 0.00 11.58
C GLU A 251 -19.40 1.06 10.76
N LEU A 252 -18.90 2.11 11.42
CA LEU A 252 -18.14 3.18 10.77
C LEU A 252 -16.81 2.67 10.21
N ALA A 253 -16.14 1.78 10.93
CA ALA A 253 -14.91 1.15 10.46
C ALA A 253 -15.14 0.32 9.18
N ALA A 254 -16.29 -0.38 9.07
CA ALA A 254 -16.69 -1.09 7.86
C ALA A 254 -16.98 -0.13 6.69
N GLN A 255 -17.64 1.00 6.95
CA GLN A 255 -17.86 2.03 5.93
C GLN A 255 -16.56 2.68 5.46
N ALA A 256 -15.62 2.94 6.38
CA ALA A 256 -14.32 3.53 6.02
C ALA A 256 -13.48 2.59 5.15
N ILE A 257 -13.42 1.28 5.49
CA ILE A 257 -12.68 0.30 4.69
C ILE A 257 -13.35 0.05 3.33
N GLU A 258 -14.67 0.14 3.23
CA GLU A 258 -15.37 0.09 1.96
C GLU A 258 -14.94 1.21 1.01
N ILE A 259 -14.88 2.46 1.52
CA ILE A 259 -14.40 3.61 0.74
C ILE A 259 -12.93 3.43 0.34
N TYR A 260 -12.10 2.87 1.22
CA TYR A 260 -10.69 2.62 0.96
C TYR A 260 -10.47 1.61 -0.18
N TRP A 261 -11.36 0.61 -0.35
CA TRP A 261 -11.27 -0.40 -1.40
C TRP A 261 -12.03 -0.03 -2.69
N ARG A 262 -12.99 0.88 -2.63
CA ARG A 262 -13.75 1.39 -3.76
C ARG A 262 -12.93 2.37 -4.62
#